data_a5e838c0e0dfbf6f926af12cac061052
#
_entry.id   a5e838c0e0dfbf6f926af12cac061052
#
_cell.length_a   1.000
_cell.length_b   1.000
_cell.length_c   1.000
_cell.angle_alpha   90.00
_cell.angle_beta   90.00
_cell.angle_gamma   90.00
#
_symmetry.space_group_name_H-M   'P 1'
#
loop_
_entity.id
_entity.type
_entity.pdbx_description
1 polymer ?
#
loop_
_entity_poly.entity_id
_entity_poly.type
_entity_poly.pdbx_seq_one_letter_code
_entity_poly.pdbx_strand_id
1 'polypeptide(L)'
;IGRRTVVAGLTAAGTSLLLSGTQALSQTARIATPPQTEGPFYPTEWRDDVDNDLVMDRGAASKALGQVVHIEGRVLRVTGAPVGNAAVEIWQCDNRGIYRHPEDEGGRRRRDNGFQGRGRTLTDAEARYQFRTIRPVPCGSRTPHIHFKVVPPAGQLLITQMYVFGEPLNARDGVLGRIRDIRARDSVIVRLEVADRLELGALGGTFDIVL
;
A
#
# COMPACT_ATOMS: atom_id res chain seq x y z
N ILE A 1 -64.92 66.08 24.97
CA ILE A 1 -63.83 65.78 25.93
C ILE A 1 -63.54 64.33 25.76
N GLY A 2 -62.65 64.03 24.85
CA GLY A 2 -62.24 62.62 24.56
C GLY A 2 -60.76 62.42 24.89
N ARG A 3 -60.50 61.48 25.76
CA ARG A 3 -59.11 61.00 26.10
C ARG A 3 -58.65 59.98 25.08
N ARG A 4 -57.60 60.29 24.38
CA ARG A 4 -56.89 59.31 23.53
C ARG A 4 -55.87 58.55 24.36
N THR A 5 -56.00 57.22 24.45
CA THR A 5 -55.07 56.32 25.06
C THR A 5 -54.06 55.84 23.96
N VAL A 6 -52.81 56.12 24.13
CA VAL A 6 -51.74 55.62 23.25
C VAL A 6 -51.28 54.30 23.82
N VAL A 7 -51.36 53.21 23.04
CA VAL A 7 -50.82 51.90 23.38
C VAL A 7 -49.43 51.80 22.68
N ALA A 8 -48.37 51.73 23.48
CA ALA A 8 -47.00 51.48 22.98
C ALA A 8 -46.86 50.02 22.81
N GLY A 9 -46.64 49.56 21.56
CA GLY A 9 -46.24 48.16 21.28
C GLY A 9 -44.75 47.96 21.44
N LEU A 10 -44.35 47.08 22.34
CA LEU A 10 -42.99 46.55 22.44
C LEU A 10 -42.82 45.45 21.39
N THR A 11 -41.97 45.64 20.39
CA THR A 11 -41.51 44.59 19.50
C THR A 11 -40.24 43.95 20.13
N ALA A 12 -40.38 42.73 20.60
CA ALA A 12 -39.23 41.91 21.04
C ALA A 12 -38.56 41.29 19.81
N ALA A 13 -37.38 41.76 19.46
CA ALA A 13 -36.53 41.14 18.46
C ALA A 13 -35.86 39.86 19.05
N GLY A 14 -36.40 38.71 18.68
CA GLY A 14 -35.79 37.41 19.05
C GLY A 14 -34.59 37.13 18.17
N THR A 15 -33.37 37.20 18.76
CA THR A 15 -32.13 36.81 18.12
C THR A 15 -32.00 35.30 18.24
N SER A 16 -32.31 34.57 17.15
CA SER A 16 -32.07 33.13 17.06
C SER A 16 -30.59 32.87 16.81
N LEU A 17 -29.87 32.47 17.84
CA LEU A 17 -28.51 31.89 17.70
C LEU A 17 -28.64 30.53 17.02
N LEU A 18 -28.31 30.45 15.73
CA LEU A 18 -28.04 29.19 15.04
C LEU A 18 -26.71 28.61 15.58
N LEU A 19 -26.76 27.70 16.53
CA LEU A 19 -25.66 26.85 16.87
C LEU A 19 -25.41 25.88 15.71
N SER A 20 -24.49 26.25 14.80
CA SER A 20 -23.96 25.33 13.80
C SER A 20 -23.10 24.30 14.54
N GLY A 21 -23.73 23.23 15.01
CA GLY A 21 -23.03 22.06 15.53
C GLY A 21 -22.28 21.40 14.39
N THR A 22 -21.00 21.69 14.26
CA THR A 22 -20.09 20.85 13.49
C THR A 22 -20.07 19.46 14.14
N GLN A 23 -20.83 18.54 13.58
CA GLN A 23 -20.68 17.13 13.90
C GLN A 23 -19.29 16.72 13.39
N ALA A 24 -18.32 16.71 14.29
CA ALA A 24 -17.06 16.02 14.06
C ALA A 24 -17.41 14.55 13.88
N LEU A 25 -17.45 14.10 12.62
CA LEU A 25 -17.50 12.67 12.32
C LEU A 25 -16.29 12.05 13.01
N SER A 26 -16.54 11.29 14.07
CA SER A 26 -15.51 10.50 14.72
C SER A 26 -14.95 9.53 13.69
N GLN A 27 -13.86 9.92 13.02
CA GLN A 27 -13.14 9.02 12.13
C GLN A 27 -12.57 7.91 13.00
N THR A 28 -13.14 6.73 12.87
CA THR A 28 -12.58 5.53 13.51
C THR A 28 -11.12 5.41 13.07
N ALA A 29 -10.19 5.46 14.03
CA ALA A 29 -8.77 5.38 13.75
C ALA A 29 -8.47 4.10 12.94
N ARG A 30 -7.71 4.24 11.85
CA ARG A 30 -7.28 3.13 11.03
C ARG A 30 -6.28 2.28 11.80
N ILE A 31 -6.23 1.00 11.50
CA ILE A 31 -5.22 0.12 12.07
C ILE A 31 -3.90 0.41 11.36
N ALA A 32 -2.85 0.70 12.13
CA ALA A 32 -1.51 0.87 11.58
C ALA A 32 -1.05 -0.42 10.90
N THR A 33 -0.45 -0.29 9.74
CA THR A 33 0.16 -1.42 9.03
C THR A 33 1.31 -1.99 9.88
N PRO A 34 1.29 -3.29 10.22
CA PRO A 34 2.29 -3.86 11.11
C PRO A 34 3.68 -3.84 10.47
N PRO A 35 4.71 -3.40 11.22
CA PRO A 35 6.09 -3.50 10.77
C PRO A 35 6.54 -4.95 10.71
N GLN A 36 7.35 -5.27 9.70
CA GLN A 36 7.91 -6.59 9.48
C GLN A 36 9.40 -6.50 9.13
N THR A 37 10.07 -7.64 9.06
CA THR A 37 11.49 -7.69 8.72
C THR A 37 11.75 -7.31 7.27
N GLU A 38 12.84 -6.57 7.03
CA GLU A 38 13.36 -6.28 5.69
C GLU A 38 13.80 -7.56 4.98
N GLY A 39 14.28 -8.53 5.75
CA GLY A 39 14.87 -9.76 5.21
C GLY A 39 16.27 -9.54 4.65
N PRO A 40 16.92 -10.62 4.16
CA PRO A 40 18.31 -10.57 3.72
C PRO A 40 18.49 -10.03 2.29
N PHE A 41 17.43 -9.87 1.51
CA PHE A 41 17.49 -9.57 0.08
C PHE A 41 17.00 -8.17 -0.28
N TYR A 42 17.12 -7.21 0.65
CA TYR A 42 16.89 -5.80 0.30
C TYR A 42 17.90 -5.38 -0.78
N PRO A 43 17.46 -4.67 -1.84
CA PRO A 43 18.34 -4.33 -2.96
C PRO A 43 19.60 -3.58 -2.54
N THR A 44 20.77 -4.10 -2.90
CA THR A 44 22.06 -3.47 -2.61
C THR A 44 22.39 -2.30 -3.54
N GLU A 45 21.72 -2.25 -4.71
CA GLU A 45 21.92 -1.22 -5.71
C GLU A 45 20.58 -0.68 -6.18
N TRP A 46 20.47 0.65 -6.26
CA TRP A 46 19.37 1.36 -6.86
C TRP A 46 19.90 2.13 -8.07
N ARG A 47 19.63 1.60 -9.26
CA ARG A 47 20.01 2.27 -10.51
C ARG A 47 19.07 3.44 -10.77
N ASP A 48 19.53 4.45 -11.52
CA ASP A 48 18.73 5.65 -11.84
C ASP A 48 17.49 5.35 -12.68
N ASP A 49 17.43 4.19 -13.34
CA ASP A 49 16.33 3.76 -14.19
C ASP A 49 15.33 2.83 -13.51
N VAL A 50 15.46 2.61 -12.20
CA VAL A 50 14.47 1.84 -11.44
C VAL A 50 13.20 2.66 -11.28
N ASP A 51 12.11 2.14 -11.83
CA ASP A 51 10.78 2.74 -11.81
C ASP A 51 9.75 1.83 -11.11
N ASN A 52 8.48 2.04 -11.39
CA ASN A 52 7.37 1.26 -10.86
C ASN A 52 6.86 0.15 -11.78
N ASP A 53 7.52 -0.10 -12.92
CA ASP A 53 7.24 -1.24 -13.82
C ASP A 53 8.35 -2.30 -13.71
N LEU A 54 8.11 -3.34 -12.94
CA LEU A 54 9.07 -4.42 -12.72
C LEU A 54 8.99 -5.51 -13.80
N VAL A 55 8.00 -5.45 -14.69
CA VAL A 55 7.75 -6.51 -15.70
C VAL A 55 8.70 -6.40 -16.89
N MET A 56 9.34 -5.25 -17.06
CA MET A 56 10.32 -5.03 -18.11
C MET A 56 11.57 -4.36 -17.55
N ASP A 57 12.65 -5.12 -17.37
CA ASP A 57 13.94 -4.53 -17.02
C ASP A 57 14.52 -3.82 -18.25
N ARG A 58 15.06 -2.62 -18.06
CA ARG A 58 15.62 -1.82 -19.17
C ARG A 58 16.76 -2.56 -19.83
N GLY A 59 16.64 -2.72 -21.15
CA GLY A 59 17.64 -3.45 -21.96
C GLY A 59 17.46 -4.97 -21.94
N ALA A 60 16.45 -5.50 -21.25
CA ALA A 60 16.14 -6.93 -21.34
C ALA A 60 15.55 -7.29 -22.71
N ALA A 61 15.91 -8.48 -23.21
CA ALA A 61 15.42 -9.00 -24.49
C ALA A 61 13.95 -9.49 -24.42
N SER A 62 13.41 -9.70 -23.22
CA SER A 62 12.05 -10.19 -22.99
C SER A 62 11.51 -9.63 -21.69
N LYS A 63 10.18 -9.55 -21.59
CA LYS A 63 9.52 -9.24 -20.31
C LYS A 63 9.68 -10.38 -19.32
N ALA A 64 9.41 -10.04 -18.05
CA ALA A 64 9.38 -10.96 -16.93
C ALA A 64 8.49 -12.17 -17.19
N LEU A 65 8.90 -13.31 -16.68
CA LEU A 65 8.08 -14.51 -16.60
C LEU A 65 7.05 -14.34 -15.47
N GLY A 66 5.91 -15.02 -15.62
CA GLY A 66 4.84 -15.02 -14.63
C GLY A 66 3.64 -14.17 -15.04
N GLN A 67 2.61 -14.20 -14.22
CA GLN A 67 1.38 -13.45 -14.44
C GLN A 67 1.55 -12.01 -13.96
N VAL A 68 1.23 -11.04 -14.81
CA VAL A 68 1.31 -9.62 -14.45
C VAL A 68 0.31 -9.30 -13.34
N VAL A 69 0.74 -8.47 -12.39
CA VAL A 69 -0.09 -7.94 -11.31
C VAL A 69 0.10 -6.43 -11.22
N HIS A 70 -1.00 -5.71 -11.15
CA HIS A 70 -1.04 -4.30 -10.80
C HIS A 70 -1.35 -4.17 -9.32
N ILE A 71 -0.43 -3.59 -8.55
CA ILE A 71 -0.62 -3.27 -7.13
C ILE A 71 -0.75 -1.77 -7.01
N GLU A 72 -1.86 -1.32 -6.45
CA GLU A 72 -2.12 0.08 -6.14
C GLU A 72 -2.49 0.23 -4.67
N GLY A 73 -2.46 1.45 -4.16
CA GLY A 73 -2.87 1.76 -2.80
C GLY A 73 -2.56 3.20 -2.42
N ARG A 74 -2.81 3.51 -1.18
CA ARG A 74 -2.56 4.81 -0.58
C ARG A 74 -1.67 4.67 0.65
N VAL A 75 -0.85 5.69 0.90
CA VAL A 75 -0.13 5.84 2.16
C VAL A 75 -0.86 6.86 3.04
N LEU A 76 -1.38 6.41 4.17
CA LEU A 76 -2.25 7.19 5.03
C LEU A 76 -1.68 7.26 6.45
N ARG A 77 -2.06 8.26 7.24
CA ARG A 77 -1.89 8.25 8.68
C ARG A 77 -3.01 7.45 9.36
N VAL A 78 -2.82 7.04 10.61
CA VAL A 78 -3.88 6.42 11.44
C VAL A 78 -5.14 7.30 11.53
N THR A 79 -4.99 8.61 11.38
CA THR A 79 -6.10 9.56 11.29
C THR A 79 -6.85 9.54 9.96
N GLY A 80 -6.34 8.80 8.95
CA GLY A 80 -6.85 8.80 7.58
C GLY A 80 -6.29 9.91 6.70
N ALA A 81 -5.46 10.81 7.22
CA ALA A 81 -4.83 11.87 6.44
C ALA A 81 -3.87 11.28 5.38
N PRO A 82 -3.90 11.79 4.12
CA PRO A 82 -3.01 11.33 3.06
C PRO A 82 -1.55 11.73 3.32
N VAL A 83 -0.61 10.88 2.90
CA VAL A 83 0.84 11.14 2.97
C VAL A 83 1.39 11.22 1.54
N GLY A 84 1.38 12.44 0.98
CA GLY A 84 1.98 12.72 -0.32
C GLY A 84 3.51 12.76 -0.27
N ASN A 85 4.15 12.55 -1.43
CA ASN A 85 5.61 12.52 -1.57
C ASN A 85 6.32 11.50 -0.66
N ALA A 86 5.63 10.45 -0.23
CA ALA A 86 6.27 9.32 0.42
C ALA A 86 6.96 8.45 -0.64
N ALA A 87 8.23 8.11 -0.43
CA ALA A 87 8.89 7.14 -1.28
C ALA A 87 8.38 5.75 -0.91
N VAL A 88 7.85 5.02 -1.89
CA VAL A 88 7.42 3.63 -1.77
C VAL A 88 8.37 2.78 -2.60
N GLU A 89 9.03 1.83 -1.95
CA GLU A 89 9.92 0.86 -2.55
C GLU A 89 9.34 -0.53 -2.39
N ILE A 90 9.43 -1.35 -3.44
CA ILE A 90 9.08 -2.76 -3.38
C ILE A 90 10.24 -3.63 -3.86
N TRP A 91 10.32 -4.86 -3.33
CA TRP A 91 11.18 -5.90 -3.89
C TRP A 91 10.56 -7.27 -3.65
N GLN A 92 10.80 -8.16 -4.59
CA GLN A 92 10.31 -9.53 -4.54
C GLN A 92 11.19 -10.46 -5.38
N CYS A 93 11.06 -11.75 -5.16
CA CYS A 93 11.66 -12.75 -6.03
C CYS A 93 10.97 -12.82 -7.40
N ASP A 94 11.67 -13.29 -8.40
CA ASP A 94 11.15 -13.58 -9.73
C ASP A 94 10.20 -14.80 -9.74
N ASN A 95 9.63 -15.14 -10.90
CA ASN A 95 8.73 -16.28 -11.05
C ASN A 95 9.38 -17.66 -10.77
N ARG A 96 10.68 -17.68 -10.52
CA ARG A 96 11.44 -18.89 -10.12
C ARG A 96 11.79 -18.90 -8.65
N GLY A 97 11.34 -17.89 -7.88
CA GLY A 97 11.61 -17.73 -6.46
C GLY A 97 13.03 -17.27 -6.16
N ILE A 98 13.65 -16.45 -7.03
CA ILE A 98 15.01 -15.96 -6.89
C ILE A 98 14.99 -14.43 -6.84
N TYR A 99 15.61 -13.85 -5.82
CA TYR A 99 15.78 -12.40 -5.71
C TYR A 99 16.91 -11.88 -6.61
N ARG A 100 16.76 -10.66 -7.09
CA ARG A 100 17.85 -9.93 -7.74
C ARG A 100 18.80 -9.37 -6.67
N HIS A 101 19.53 -10.28 -6.01
CA HIS A 101 20.46 -9.98 -4.94
C HIS A 101 21.73 -10.83 -5.07
N PRO A 102 22.93 -10.28 -4.74
CA PRO A 102 24.18 -11.04 -4.85
C PRO A 102 24.22 -12.32 -4.01
N GLU A 103 23.58 -12.30 -2.84
CA GLU A 103 23.53 -13.44 -1.93
C GLU A 103 22.46 -14.48 -2.26
N ASP A 104 21.57 -14.21 -3.22
CA ASP A 104 20.60 -15.19 -3.70
C ASP A 104 21.05 -15.78 -5.04
N GLU A 105 21.87 -16.82 -4.96
CA GLU A 105 22.40 -17.51 -6.13
C GLU A 105 21.35 -18.39 -6.85
N GLY A 106 20.14 -18.55 -6.28
CA GLY A 106 19.07 -19.37 -6.85
C GLY A 106 19.39 -20.84 -6.97
N GLY A 107 20.54 -21.29 -6.48
CA GLY A 107 21.04 -22.65 -6.59
C GLY A 107 21.29 -23.05 -8.05
N ARG A 108 20.58 -24.12 -8.52
CA ARG A 108 20.66 -24.57 -9.92
C ARG A 108 19.76 -23.81 -10.88
N ARG A 109 18.90 -22.94 -10.37
CA ARG A 109 17.96 -22.16 -11.17
C ARG A 109 18.64 -20.89 -11.68
N ARG A 110 18.30 -20.48 -12.89
CA ARG A 110 18.74 -19.19 -13.43
C ARG A 110 17.70 -18.12 -13.14
N ARG A 111 18.14 -16.97 -12.64
CA ARG A 111 17.29 -15.79 -12.45
C ARG A 111 16.64 -15.36 -13.77
N ASP A 112 15.43 -14.80 -13.68
CA ASP A 112 14.76 -14.16 -14.79
C ASP A 112 15.35 -12.76 -15.04
N ASN A 113 16.05 -12.59 -16.16
CA ASN A 113 16.67 -11.31 -16.52
C ASN A 113 15.68 -10.28 -17.05
N GLY A 114 14.46 -10.70 -17.41
CA GLY A 114 13.39 -9.78 -17.82
C GLY A 114 12.70 -9.10 -16.64
N PHE A 115 12.89 -9.64 -15.42
CA PHE A 115 12.27 -9.11 -14.22
C PHE A 115 13.20 -8.13 -13.48
N GLN A 116 12.73 -6.88 -13.27
CA GLN A 116 13.50 -5.84 -12.59
C GLN A 116 13.79 -6.19 -11.11
N GLY A 117 12.87 -6.92 -10.45
CA GLY A 117 13.02 -7.46 -9.09
C GLY A 117 12.82 -6.46 -7.98
N ARG A 118 12.88 -5.18 -8.26
CA ARG A 118 12.66 -4.05 -7.34
C ARG A 118 12.08 -2.87 -8.07
N GLY A 119 11.32 -2.03 -7.38
CA GLY A 119 10.74 -0.82 -7.95
C GLY A 119 10.59 0.28 -6.93
N ARG A 120 10.51 1.52 -7.41
CA ARG A 120 10.34 2.70 -6.58
C ARG A 120 9.39 3.69 -7.23
N THR A 121 8.56 4.34 -6.41
CA THR A 121 7.72 5.47 -6.83
C THR A 121 7.54 6.45 -5.67
N LEU A 122 7.03 7.65 -5.97
CA LEU A 122 6.55 8.59 -4.95
C LEU A 122 5.03 8.57 -4.94
N THR A 123 4.43 8.71 -3.77
CA THR A 123 3.00 8.93 -3.69
C THR A 123 2.63 10.31 -4.25
N ASP A 124 1.48 10.39 -4.92
CA ASP A 124 0.92 11.65 -5.41
C ASP A 124 0.31 12.51 -4.27
N ALA A 125 -0.32 13.63 -4.62
CA ALA A 125 -0.94 14.55 -3.65
C ALA A 125 -2.09 13.88 -2.86
N GLU A 126 -2.78 12.92 -3.46
CA GLU A 126 -3.81 12.10 -2.85
C GLU A 126 -3.27 10.85 -2.16
N ALA A 127 -1.93 10.79 -2.01
CA ALA A 127 -1.18 9.71 -1.39
C ALA A 127 -1.24 8.37 -2.14
N ARG A 128 -1.59 8.35 -3.42
CA ARG A 128 -1.69 7.14 -4.23
C ARG A 128 -0.31 6.70 -4.75
N TYR A 129 -0.13 5.40 -4.83
CA TYR A 129 1.00 4.76 -5.51
C TYR A 129 0.51 3.59 -6.34
N GLN A 130 1.31 3.17 -7.31
CA GLN A 130 1.04 2.00 -8.12
C GLN A 130 2.35 1.33 -8.56
N PHE A 131 2.28 0.01 -8.74
CA PHE A 131 3.34 -0.80 -9.32
C PHE A 131 2.75 -1.80 -10.31
N ARG A 132 3.49 -2.06 -11.39
CA ARG A 132 3.25 -3.17 -12.28
C ARG A 132 4.34 -4.20 -12.05
N THR A 133 3.96 -5.38 -11.59
CA THR A 133 4.89 -6.45 -11.21
C THR A 133 4.34 -7.81 -11.64
N ILE A 134 4.86 -8.89 -11.11
CA ILE A 134 4.35 -10.24 -11.34
C ILE A 134 3.72 -10.78 -10.05
N ARG A 135 2.75 -11.70 -10.19
CA ARG A 135 2.20 -12.43 -9.06
C ARG A 135 3.34 -13.08 -8.27
N PRO A 136 3.47 -12.77 -6.97
CA PRO A 136 4.53 -13.34 -6.17
C PRO A 136 4.35 -14.87 -6.05
N VAL A 137 5.48 -15.56 -5.96
CA VAL A 137 5.56 -17.02 -5.81
C VAL A 137 6.24 -17.35 -4.49
N PRO A 138 6.15 -18.59 -3.99
CA PRO A 138 6.89 -19.01 -2.83
C PRO A 138 8.41 -18.84 -3.03
N CYS A 139 9.10 -18.33 -2.01
CA CYS A 139 10.54 -18.21 -1.99
C CYS A 139 11.12 -18.95 -0.78
N GLY A 140 11.83 -20.05 -1.01
CA GLY A 140 12.24 -20.96 0.06
C GLY A 140 11.02 -21.50 0.82
N SER A 141 10.99 -21.31 2.12
CA SER A 141 9.88 -21.71 3.00
C SER A 141 8.81 -20.62 3.17
N ARG A 142 9.00 -19.45 2.53
CA ARG A 142 8.11 -18.31 2.67
C ARG A 142 6.91 -18.41 1.72
N THR A 143 5.76 -17.99 2.22
CA THR A 143 4.57 -17.79 1.38
C THR A 143 4.81 -16.73 0.32
N PRO A 144 4.04 -16.71 -0.83
CA PRO A 144 4.10 -15.60 -1.79
C PRO A 144 3.93 -14.24 -1.13
N HIS A 145 4.91 -13.36 -1.30
CA HIS A 145 4.91 -12.03 -0.69
C HIS A 145 5.69 -11.01 -1.53
N ILE A 146 5.38 -9.75 -1.31
CA ILE A 146 6.10 -8.59 -1.82
C ILE A 146 6.54 -7.77 -0.61
N HIS A 147 7.81 -7.41 -0.53
CA HIS A 147 8.33 -6.49 0.46
C HIS A 147 8.00 -5.05 0.11
N PHE A 148 7.69 -4.25 1.11
CA PHE A 148 7.45 -2.83 0.99
C PHE A 148 8.30 -2.05 2.00
N LYS A 149 8.87 -0.93 1.54
CA LYS A 149 9.50 0.07 2.39
C LYS A 149 8.91 1.42 2.04
N VAL A 150 8.36 2.09 3.03
CA VAL A 150 7.74 3.40 2.90
C VAL A 150 8.54 4.41 3.70
N VAL A 151 9.06 5.43 3.00
CA VAL A 151 9.81 6.52 3.61
C VAL A 151 8.98 7.81 3.43
N PRO A 152 8.22 8.22 4.46
CA PRO A 152 7.45 9.45 4.38
C PRO A 152 8.39 10.67 4.45
N PRO A 153 7.95 11.86 3.95
CA PRO A 153 8.72 13.10 4.08
C PRO A 153 9.01 13.50 5.53
N ALA A 154 8.15 13.06 6.46
CA ALA A 154 8.30 13.29 7.89
C ALA A 154 7.75 12.11 8.69
N GLY A 155 8.43 11.74 9.76
CA GLY A 155 8.11 10.60 10.63
C GLY A 155 9.01 9.40 10.39
N GLN A 156 8.59 8.27 10.95
CA GLN A 156 9.37 7.03 10.86
C GLN A 156 9.07 6.28 9.56
N LEU A 157 10.09 5.64 9.00
CA LEU A 157 9.92 4.72 7.88
C LEU A 157 9.18 3.45 8.36
N LEU A 158 8.47 2.82 7.44
CA LEU A 158 7.84 1.52 7.65
C LEU A 158 8.46 0.50 6.70
N ILE A 159 8.84 -0.65 7.23
CA ILE A 159 9.12 -1.85 6.44
C ILE A 159 8.01 -2.86 6.76
N THR A 160 7.40 -3.40 5.72
CA THR A 160 6.31 -4.37 5.83
C THR A 160 6.33 -5.34 4.65
N GLN A 161 5.41 -6.28 4.63
CA GLN A 161 5.26 -7.23 3.52
C GLN A 161 3.77 -7.38 3.19
N MET A 162 3.44 -7.41 1.91
CA MET A 162 2.12 -7.75 1.39
C MET A 162 2.08 -9.25 1.07
N TYR A 163 1.01 -9.91 1.45
CA TYR A 163 0.76 -11.33 1.19
C TYR A 163 -0.46 -11.51 0.30
N VAL A 164 -0.56 -12.67 -0.35
CA VAL A 164 -1.68 -12.96 -1.25
C VAL A 164 -2.76 -13.75 -0.49
N PHE A 165 -4.01 -13.30 -0.61
CA PHE A 165 -5.15 -13.99 -0.04
C PHE A 165 -5.34 -15.37 -0.67
N GLY A 166 -5.69 -16.36 0.16
CA GLY A 166 -5.95 -17.74 -0.29
C GLY A 166 -4.70 -18.59 -0.50
N GLU A 167 -3.50 -18.07 -0.26
CA GLU A 167 -2.28 -18.87 -0.35
C GLU A 167 -2.17 -19.83 0.85
N PRO A 168 -2.09 -21.15 0.60
CA PRO A 168 -2.08 -22.15 1.68
C PRO A 168 -0.89 -22.00 2.63
N LEU A 169 0.24 -21.50 2.12
CA LEU A 169 1.45 -21.28 2.91
C LEU A 169 1.32 -20.16 3.93
N ASN A 170 0.32 -19.27 3.83
CA ASN A 170 0.08 -18.21 4.81
C ASN A 170 -0.08 -18.78 6.23
N ALA A 171 -0.69 -19.95 6.37
CA ALA A 171 -0.91 -20.59 7.66
C ALA A 171 0.39 -21.05 8.35
N ARG A 172 1.48 -21.19 7.59
CA ARG A 172 2.78 -21.71 8.07
C ARG A 172 3.91 -20.71 7.97
N ASP A 173 3.64 -19.50 7.42
CA ASP A 173 4.68 -18.48 7.25
C ASP A 173 5.08 -17.87 8.60
N GLY A 174 6.34 -18.04 8.97
CA GLY A 174 6.85 -17.62 10.27
C GLY A 174 6.91 -16.11 10.47
N VAL A 175 6.92 -15.30 9.39
CA VAL A 175 6.92 -13.83 9.48
C VAL A 175 5.50 -13.31 9.61
N LEU A 176 4.59 -13.76 8.74
CA LEU A 176 3.16 -13.43 8.82
C LEU A 176 2.57 -13.86 10.18
N GLY A 177 2.95 -15.04 10.68
CA GLY A 177 2.48 -15.59 11.95
C GLY A 177 2.94 -14.82 13.20
N ARG A 178 3.91 -13.91 13.08
CA ARG A 178 4.32 -13.02 14.20
C ARG A 178 3.33 -11.87 14.43
N ILE A 179 2.50 -11.54 13.46
CA ILE A 179 1.46 -10.51 13.60
C ILE A 179 0.31 -11.12 14.42
N ARG A 180 0.25 -10.77 15.71
CA ARG A 180 -0.70 -11.35 16.68
C ARG A 180 -2.11 -10.79 16.53
N ASP A 181 -2.22 -9.50 16.24
CA ASP A 181 -3.51 -8.87 15.99
C ASP A 181 -4.06 -9.35 14.66
N ILE A 182 -5.23 -9.97 14.68
CA ILE A 182 -5.88 -10.56 13.49
C ILE A 182 -6.21 -9.48 12.46
N ARG A 183 -6.72 -8.32 12.89
CA ARG A 183 -7.07 -7.23 11.99
C ARG A 183 -5.84 -6.61 11.33
N ALA A 184 -4.74 -6.44 12.09
CA ALA A 184 -3.48 -5.99 11.54
C ALA A 184 -2.88 -7.04 10.59
N ARG A 185 -2.99 -8.32 10.89
CA ARG A 185 -2.57 -9.39 9.99
C ARG A 185 -3.39 -9.43 8.70
N ASP A 186 -4.70 -9.29 8.80
CA ASP A 186 -5.58 -9.29 7.64
C ASP A 186 -5.35 -8.06 6.75
N SER A 187 -4.92 -6.91 7.31
CA SER A 187 -4.61 -5.71 6.55
C SER A 187 -3.42 -5.85 5.60
N VAL A 188 -2.55 -6.84 5.80
CA VAL A 188 -1.41 -7.12 4.91
C VAL A 188 -1.66 -8.27 3.94
N ILE A 189 -2.85 -8.87 3.96
CA ILE A 189 -3.25 -9.96 3.06
C ILE A 189 -4.18 -9.41 1.99
N VAL A 190 -3.69 -9.34 0.75
CA VAL A 190 -4.38 -8.72 -0.38
C VAL A 190 -5.01 -9.77 -1.28
N ARG A 191 -6.27 -9.55 -1.66
CA ARG A 191 -6.94 -10.33 -2.69
C ARG A 191 -6.52 -9.81 -4.07
N LEU A 192 -6.06 -10.71 -4.92
CA LEU A 192 -5.76 -10.41 -6.31
C LEU A 192 -6.95 -10.83 -7.17
N GLU A 193 -7.47 -9.91 -7.97
CA GLU A 193 -8.64 -10.09 -8.83
C GLU A 193 -8.28 -9.88 -10.30
N VAL A 194 -9.08 -10.41 -11.22
CA VAL A 194 -8.86 -10.24 -12.66
C VAL A 194 -8.92 -8.75 -13.01
N ALA A 195 -7.92 -8.26 -13.71
CA ALA A 195 -7.74 -6.85 -14.08
C ALA A 195 -7.57 -6.65 -15.61
N ASP A 196 -8.29 -7.41 -16.42
CA ASP A 196 -8.22 -7.38 -17.89
C ASP A 196 -8.43 -5.97 -18.50
N ARG A 197 -9.07 -5.05 -17.75
CA ARG A 197 -9.24 -3.66 -18.18
C ARG A 197 -7.93 -2.86 -18.13
N LEU A 198 -6.99 -3.26 -17.28
CA LEU A 198 -5.67 -2.65 -17.19
C LEU A 198 -4.71 -3.32 -18.17
N GLU A 199 -4.68 -4.64 -18.16
CA GLU A 199 -3.85 -5.45 -19.04
C GLU A 199 -4.47 -6.85 -19.16
N LEU A 200 -4.61 -7.35 -20.39
CA LEU A 200 -5.23 -8.66 -20.66
C LEU A 200 -4.49 -9.79 -19.94
N GLY A 201 -5.20 -10.55 -19.14
CA GLY A 201 -4.67 -11.66 -18.34
C GLY A 201 -3.94 -11.23 -17.06
N ALA A 202 -3.93 -9.94 -16.74
CA ALA A 202 -3.35 -9.44 -15.49
C ALA A 202 -4.30 -9.58 -14.30
N LEU A 203 -3.72 -9.53 -13.11
CA LEU A 203 -4.43 -9.38 -11.85
C LEU A 203 -4.24 -7.96 -11.31
N GLY A 204 -5.12 -7.55 -10.40
CA GLY A 204 -5.03 -6.30 -9.65
C GLY A 204 -5.26 -6.52 -8.17
N GLY A 205 -4.63 -5.72 -7.34
CA GLY A 205 -4.83 -5.74 -5.90
C GLY A 205 -4.59 -4.38 -5.28
N THR A 206 -5.37 -4.05 -4.23
CA THR A 206 -5.21 -2.80 -3.48
C THR A 206 -4.57 -3.09 -2.13
N PHE A 207 -3.47 -2.38 -1.84
CA PHE A 207 -2.76 -2.46 -0.58
C PHE A 207 -2.60 -1.06 0.03
N ASP A 208 -3.53 -0.64 0.87
CA ASP A 208 -3.41 0.61 1.63
C ASP A 208 -2.43 0.43 2.78
N ILE A 209 -1.52 1.39 2.94
CA ILE A 209 -0.48 1.41 3.99
C ILE A 209 -0.81 2.53 4.97
N VAL A 210 -0.88 2.21 6.25
CA VAL A 210 -1.21 3.14 7.33
C VAL A 210 -0.01 3.31 8.26
N LEU A 211 0.51 4.56 8.30
CA LEU A 211 1.65 4.97 9.12
C LEU A 211 1.21 5.54 10.47
#